data_f84c6b39b07b46ed74220942d05819c5
#
_entry.id   f84c6b39b07b46ed74220942d05819c5
#
_cell.length_a   1.000
_cell.length_b   1.000
_cell.length_c   1.000
_cell.angle_alpha   90.00
_cell.angle_beta   90.00
_cell.angle_gamma   90.00
#
_symmetry.space_group_name_H-M   'P 1'
#
loop_
_entity.id
_entity.type
_entity.pdbx_description
1 polymer ?
#
loop_
_entity_poly.entity_id
_entity_poly.type
_entity_poly.pdbx_seq_one_letter_code
_entity_poly.pdbx_strand_id
1 'polypeptide(L)'
;MLIAAACVFLGIHLLISGTRLRDAITSVTGENPYIGLFSLASLGAIVWLVISYDGAQAGDDPMLYVPWIGTRHLAIPVVLIAFLLAVPGLLLPNPTSLKQEGAANKEGTVKGVLRITRHPFLWGVAIWSAFHVSANGDEASVIFFGTFFLTSFLGTFSIDAKRRRKMGDAWTGFASRTSNVPFAAIAAGRNRLNLGELLDWRFLVALLVFLAILFSHARLFGVSPFPGGWAPF
;
A
#
# COMPACT_ATOMS: atom_id res chain seq x y z
N MET A 1 7.84 -22.10 -6.00
CA MET A 1 7.31 -21.77 -4.64
C MET A 1 6.74 -20.36 -4.58
N LEU A 2 7.34 -19.38 -5.23
CA LEU A 2 6.94 -17.96 -5.20
C LEU A 2 5.47 -17.73 -5.63
N ILE A 3 5.02 -18.33 -6.73
CA ILE A 3 3.62 -18.24 -7.19
C ILE A 3 2.63 -18.73 -6.11
N ALA A 4 2.95 -19.85 -5.44
CA ALA A 4 2.08 -20.38 -4.39
C ALA A 4 2.00 -19.40 -3.18
N ALA A 5 3.12 -18.83 -2.75
CA ALA A 5 3.16 -17.82 -1.69
C ALA A 5 2.37 -16.56 -2.09
N ALA A 6 2.52 -16.11 -3.34
CA ALA A 6 1.76 -14.98 -3.91
C ALA A 6 0.25 -15.26 -3.90
N CYS A 7 -0.17 -16.44 -4.37
CA CYS A 7 -1.59 -16.84 -4.37
C CYS A 7 -2.17 -16.91 -2.95
N VAL A 8 -1.42 -17.43 -1.98
CA VAL A 8 -1.87 -17.47 -0.58
C VAL A 8 -1.99 -16.05 -0.02
N PHE A 9 -0.99 -15.18 -0.24
CA PHE A 9 -1.04 -13.80 0.22
C PHE A 9 -2.23 -13.04 -0.38
N LEU A 10 -2.43 -13.12 -1.71
CA LEU A 10 -3.60 -12.54 -2.38
C LEU A 10 -4.91 -13.12 -1.84
N GLY A 11 -4.97 -14.44 -1.68
CA GLY A 11 -6.18 -15.14 -1.21
C GLY A 11 -6.63 -14.68 0.16
N ILE A 12 -5.75 -14.61 1.15
CA ILE A 12 -6.12 -14.15 2.49
C ILE A 12 -6.54 -12.67 2.52
N HIS A 13 -5.94 -11.83 1.69
CA HIS A 13 -6.25 -10.40 1.69
C HIS A 13 -7.50 -10.07 0.85
N LEU A 14 -7.65 -10.64 -0.32
CA LEU A 14 -8.74 -10.30 -1.23
C LEU A 14 -9.96 -11.19 -1.08
N LEU A 15 -9.79 -12.51 -0.88
CA LEU A 15 -10.90 -13.44 -0.77
C LEU A 15 -11.43 -13.56 0.67
N ILE A 16 -10.54 -13.64 1.67
CA ILE A 16 -10.99 -13.76 3.07
C ILE A 16 -11.34 -12.38 3.63
N SER A 17 -10.36 -11.48 3.76
CA SER A 17 -10.56 -10.18 4.39
C SER A 17 -11.40 -9.21 3.55
N GLY A 18 -11.35 -9.36 2.22
CA GLY A 18 -12.01 -8.47 1.26
C GLY A 18 -13.49 -8.77 1.02
N THR A 19 -14.01 -9.93 1.42
CA THR A 19 -15.36 -10.40 1.09
C THR A 19 -16.26 -10.56 2.31
N ARG A 20 -17.50 -11.04 2.09
CA ARG A 20 -18.46 -11.42 3.14
C ARG A 20 -17.99 -12.62 3.99
N LEU A 21 -17.00 -13.38 3.52
CA LEU A 21 -16.40 -14.49 4.28
C LEU A 21 -15.83 -13.99 5.61
N ARG A 22 -15.19 -12.80 5.61
CA ARG A 22 -14.77 -12.15 6.86
C ARG A 22 -15.95 -11.96 7.82
N ASP A 23 -17.08 -11.46 7.31
CA ASP A 23 -18.25 -11.18 8.16
C ASP A 23 -18.83 -12.49 8.74
N ALA A 24 -18.85 -13.57 7.96
CA ALA A 24 -19.24 -14.91 8.41
C ALA A 24 -18.29 -15.47 9.46
N ILE A 25 -16.98 -15.33 9.27
CA ILE A 25 -15.99 -15.80 10.26
C ILE A 25 -16.13 -14.99 11.56
N THR A 26 -16.20 -13.67 11.47
CA THR A 26 -16.28 -12.79 12.65
C THR A 26 -17.59 -12.95 13.43
N SER A 27 -18.69 -13.38 12.80
CA SER A 27 -19.95 -13.68 13.50
C SER A 27 -19.85 -14.88 14.43
N VAL A 28 -18.92 -15.82 14.14
CA VAL A 28 -18.68 -17.04 14.95
C VAL A 28 -17.54 -16.84 15.94
N THR A 29 -16.41 -16.27 15.46
CA THR A 29 -15.20 -16.17 16.29
C THR A 29 -15.13 -14.88 17.12
N GLY A 30 -15.88 -13.86 16.74
CA GLY A 30 -15.69 -12.50 17.22
C GLY A 30 -14.61 -11.73 16.45
N GLU A 31 -14.62 -10.40 16.56
CA GLU A 31 -13.73 -9.53 15.78
C GLU A 31 -12.25 -9.60 16.24
N ASN A 32 -12.00 -9.64 17.57
CA ASN A 32 -10.64 -9.63 18.08
C ASN A 32 -9.86 -10.93 17.79
N PRO A 33 -10.40 -12.13 18.01
CA PRO A 33 -9.75 -13.37 17.59
C PRO A 33 -9.49 -13.43 16.08
N TYR A 34 -10.47 -13.00 15.27
CA TYR A 34 -10.27 -12.91 13.83
C TYR A 34 -9.08 -12.03 13.45
N ILE A 35 -8.98 -10.83 14.05
CA ILE A 35 -7.87 -9.91 13.77
C ILE A 35 -6.52 -10.55 14.15
N GLY A 36 -6.45 -11.21 15.30
CA GLY A 36 -5.24 -11.91 15.75
C GLY A 36 -4.80 -13.02 14.78
N LEU A 37 -5.72 -13.91 14.43
CA LEU A 37 -5.47 -15.01 13.49
C LEU A 37 -5.11 -14.49 12.10
N PHE A 38 -5.84 -13.49 11.60
CA PHE A 38 -5.55 -12.85 10.32
C PHE A 38 -4.16 -12.20 10.30
N SER A 39 -3.78 -11.52 11.38
CA SER A 39 -2.45 -10.88 11.47
C SER A 39 -1.33 -11.91 11.47
N LEU A 40 -1.49 -13.03 12.20
CA LEU A 40 -0.52 -14.12 12.19
C LEU A 40 -0.42 -14.80 10.82
N ALA A 41 -1.55 -15.09 10.18
CA ALA A 41 -1.59 -15.68 8.85
C ALA A 41 -0.96 -14.74 7.80
N SER A 42 -1.24 -13.44 7.90
CA SER A 42 -0.67 -12.42 7.02
C SER A 42 0.85 -12.28 7.21
N LEU A 43 1.31 -12.30 8.48
CA LEU A 43 2.75 -12.28 8.79
C LEU A 43 3.45 -13.55 8.25
N GLY A 44 2.87 -14.73 8.45
CA GLY A 44 3.40 -15.97 7.90
C GLY A 44 3.45 -15.96 6.37
N ALA A 45 2.40 -15.44 5.72
CA ALA A 45 2.33 -15.36 4.26
C ALA A 45 3.36 -14.37 3.69
N ILE A 46 3.59 -13.22 4.34
CA ILE A 46 4.60 -12.25 3.87
C ILE A 46 6.02 -12.79 4.07
N VAL A 47 6.30 -13.45 5.19
CA VAL A 47 7.60 -14.10 5.42
C VAL A 47 7.85 -15.19 4.38
N TRP A 48 6.86 -16.04 4.10
CA TRP A 48 6.97 -17.05 3.05
C TRP A 48 7.17 -16.43 1.66
N LEU A 49 6.46 -15.34 1.35
CA LEU A 49 6.59 -14.62 0.09
C LEU A 49 8.02 -14.07 -0.10
N VAL A 50 8.61 -13.45 0.96
CA VAL A 50 9.97 -12.92 0.94
C VAL A 50 11.01 -14.04 0.75
N ILE A 51 10.93 -15.11 1.55
CA ILE A 51 11.87 -16.25 1.43
C ILE A 51 11.76 -16.90 0.04
N SER A 52 10.53 -16.99 -0.51
CA SER A 52 10.31 -17.57 -1.83
C SER A 52 10.82 -16.66 -2.95
N TYR A 53 10.80 -15.34 -2.75
CA TYR A 53 11.36 -14.35 -3.67
C TYR A 53 12.87 -14.46 -3.73
N ASP A 54 13.54 -14.45 -2.57
CA ASP A 54 15.01 -14.61 -2.48
C ASP A 54 15.46 -15.93 -3.14
N GLY A 55 14.72 -17.02 -2.87
CA GLY A 55 15.01 -18.33 -3.50
C GLY A 55 14.78 -18.35 -5.00
N ALA A 56 13.80 -17.59 -5.53
CA ALA A 56 13.56 -17.49 -6.97
C ALA A 56 14.68 -16.68 -7.65
N GLN A 57 15.08 -15.56 -7.08
CA GLN A 57 16.20 -14.75 -7.61
C GLN A 57 17.55 -15.48 -7.59
N ALA A 58 17.77 -16.38 -6.63
CA ALA A 58 18.98 -17.21 -6.58
C ALA A 58 19.00 -18.37 -7.59
N GLY A 59 17.87 -18.68 -8.21
CA GLY A 59 17.70 -19.77 -9.17
C GLY A 59 17.68 -19.30 -10.62
N ASP A 60 16.89 -19.98 -11.44
CA ASP A 60 16.61 -19.58 -12.82
C ASP A 60 15.47 -18.54 -12.80
N ASP A 61 15.86 -17.26 -12.95
CA ASP A 61 14.95 -16.12 -12.91
C ASP A 61 14.98 -15.36 -14.25
N PRO A 62 14.14 -15.77 -15.23
CA PRO A 62 14.20 -15.23 -16.57
C PRO A 62 13.73 -13.76 -16.61
N MET A 63 14.40 -12.96 -17.43
CA MET A 63 13.95 -11.61 -17.76
C MET A 63 12.72 -11.67 -18.67
N LEU A 64 11.60 -11.13 -18.21
CA LEU A 64 10.35 -11.04 -18.98
C LEU A 64 10.37 -9.83 -19.92
N TYR A 65 11.05 -8.74 -19.50
CA TYR A 65 11.26 -7.53 -20.32
C TYR A 65 12.50 -6.76 -19.83
N VAL A 66 13.03 -5.93 -20.69
CA VAL A 66 14.11 -5.01 -20.34
C VAL A 66 13.51 -3.70 -19.85
N PRO A 67 13.81 -3.29 -18.59
CA PRO A 67 13.32 -2.01 -18.07
C PRO A 67 13.79 -0.83 -18.92
N TRP A 68 12.90 0.15 -19.11
CA TRP A 68 13.30 1.39 -19.75
C TRP A 68 14.34 2.14 -18.92
N ILE A 69 15.40 2.64 -19.58
CA ILE A 69 16.53 3.30 -18.90
C ILE A 69 16.10 4.47 -18.00
N GLY A 70 15.01 5.16 -18.36
CA GLY A 70 14.44 6.26 -17.57
C GLY A 70 13.92 5.86 -16.21
N THR A 71 13.60 4.57 -15.96
CA THR A 71 13.15 4.10 -14.64
C THR A 71 14.20 4.39 -13.56
N ARG A 72 15.50 4.30 -13.88
CA ARG A 72 16.57 4.62 -12.94
C ARG A 72 16.54 6.08 -12.44
N HIS A 73 16.12 7.01 -13.29
CA HIS A 73 15.99 8.44 -12.93
C HIS A 73 14.67 8.73 -12.21
N LEU A 74 13.64 7.93 -12.45
CA LEU A 74 12.32 8.07 -11.80
C LEU A 74 12.24 7.36 -10.45
N ALA A 75 13.20 6.51 -10.09
CA ALA A 75 13.17 5.72 -8.85
C ALA A 75 12.98 6.60 -7.61
N ILE A 76 13.85 7.58 -7.43
CA ILE A 76 13.84 8.46 -6.27
C ILE A 76 12.52 9.26 -6.16
N PRO A 77 12.08 10.03 -7.17
CA PRO A 77 10.87 10.84 -7.05
C PRO A 77 9.59 10.00 -6.93
N VAL A 78 9.46 8.88 -7.66
CA VAL A 78 8.25 8.05 -7.61
C VAL A 78 8.14 7.34 -6.26
N VAL A 79 9.22 6.76 -5.76
CA VAL A 79 9.21 6.08 -4.46
C VAL A 79 9.06 7.09 -3.33
N LEU A 80 9.62 8.31 -3.42
CA LEU A 80 9.35 9.38 -2.47
C LEU A 80 7.84 9.70 -2.39
N ILE A 81 7.17 9.87 -3.53
CA ILE A 81 5.71 10.09 -3.55
C ILE A 81 4.96 8.95 -2.88
N ALA A 82 5.38 7.70 -3.11
CA ALA A 82 4.79 6.53 -2.45
C ALA A 82 4.91 6.61 -0.93
N PHE A 83 6.09 6.97 -0.40
CA PHE A 83 6.32 7.17 1.04
C PHE A 83 5.53 8.34 1.62
N LEU A 84 5.44 9.47 0.89
CA LEU A 84 4.66 10.65 1.30
C LEU A 84 3.15 10.39 1.32
N LEU A 85 2.66 9.35 0.67
CA LEU A 85 1.29 8.86 0.80
C LEU A 85 1.17 7.80 1.89
N ALA A 86 2.05 6.78 1.88
CA ALA A 86 1.92 5.62 2.74
C ALA A 86 2.13 5.95 4.22
N VAL A 87 3.20 6.65 4.57
CA VAL A 87 3.56 6.91 5.97
C VAL A 87 2.56 7.83 6.66
N PRO A 88 2.20 9.01 6.11
CA PRO A 88 1.12 9.80 6.69
C PRO A 88 -0.22 9.08 6.70
N GLY A 89 -0.48 8.23 5.69
CA GLY A 89 -1.69 7.41 5.61
C GLY A 89 -1.84 6.40 6.75
N LEU A 90 -0.74 5.91 7.31
CA LEU A 90 -0.73 5.06 8.52
C LEU A 90 -0.89 5.88 9.81
N LEU A 91 -0.37 7.10 9.84
CA LEU A 91 -0.30 7.92 11.04
C LEU A 91 -1.52 8.84 11.23
N LEU A 92 -2.34 9.02 10.20
CA LEU A 92 -3.59 9.79 10.28
C LEU A 92 -4.76 8.90 10.69
N PRO A 93 -5.66 9.37 11.57
CA PRO A 93 -6.94 8.72 11.77
C PRO A 93 -7.71 8.64 10.45
N ASN A 94 -8.06 7.41 10.04
CA ASN A 94 -8.67 7.18 8.73
C ASN A 94 -9.84 6.18 8.86
N PRO A 95 -11.07 6.54 8.47
CA PRO A 95 -12.22 5.64 8.51
C PRO A 95 -12.05 4.32 7.74
N THR A 96 -11.14 4.29 6.75
CA THR A 96 -10.81 3.07 6.00
C THR A 96 -9.88 2.13 6.76
N SER A 97 -9.18 2.63 7.77
CA SER A 97 -8.26 1.83 8.59
C SER A 97 -8.99 0.95 9.61
N LEU A 98 -8.28 -0.07 10.09
CA LEU A 98 -8.82 -1.04 11.04
C LEU A 98 -9.20 -0.37 12.37
N LYS A 99 -10.42 -0.63 12.86
CA LYS A 99 -10.97 -0.08 14.11
C LYS A 99 -11.02 1.45 14.19
N GLN A 100 -11.01 2.14 13.04
CA GLN A 100 -11.06 3.59 12.99
C GLN A 100 -12.33 4.13 12.28
N GLU A 101 -13.37 3.31 12.15
CA GLU A 101 -14.62 3.67 11.49
C GLU A 101 -15.25 4.94 12.10
N GLY A 102 -15.15 5.10 13.42
CA GLY A 102 -15.68 6.26 14.13
C GLY A 102 -15.05 7.60 13.73
N ALA A 103 -13.90 7.58 13.04
CA ALA A 103 -13.29 8.80 12.52
C ALA A 103 -14.15 9.47 11.42
N ALA A 104 -15.04 8.73 10.74
CA ALA A 104 -15.89 9.29 9.68
C ALA A 104 -16.82 10.42 10.17
N ASN A 105 -17.27 10.33 11.43
CA ASN A 105 -18.17 11.30 12.06
C ASN A 105 -17.46 12.48 12.73
N LYS A 106 -16.12 12.49 12.75
CA LYS A 106 -15.35 13.57 13.38
C LYS A 106 -15.14 14.72 12.41
N GLU A 107 -15.39 15.93 12.85
CA GLU A 107 -14.99 17.12 12.11
C GLU A 107 -13.47 17.15 11.90
N GLY A 108 -13.03 17.67 10.75
CA GLY A 108 -11.61 17.77 10.43
C GLY A 108 -10.91 16.44 10.07
N THR A 109 -11.64 15.32 9.96
CA THR A 109 -11.05 14.04 9.55
C THR A 109 -10.44 14.11 8.15
N VAL A 110 -11.10 14.80 7.20
CA VAL A 110 -10.60 14.96 5.83
C VAL A 110 -9.54 16.06 5.80
N LYS A 111 -8.28 15.67 6.06
CA LYS A 111 -7.12 16.56 6.05
C LYS A 111 -5.88 15.88 5.51
N GLY A 112 -4.86 16.67 5.16
CA GLY A 112 -3.58 16.17 4.66
C GLY A 112 -3.75 15.23 3.47
N VAL A 113 -3.12 14.04 3.52
CA VAL A 113 -3.17 13.05 2.44
C VAL A 113 -4.58 12.47 2.19
N LEU A 114 -5.51 12.57 3.17
CA LEU A 114 -6.91 12.15 2.98
C LEU A 114 -7.69 13.08 2.03
N ARG A 115 -7.19 14.28 1.77
CA ARG A 115 -7.73 15.14 0.70
C ARG A 115 -7.38 14.59 -0.68
N ILE A 116 -6.20 13.94 -0.80
CA ILE A 116 -5.72 13.36 -2.06
C ILE A 116 -6.49 12.07 -2.36
N THR A 117 -6.51 11.14 -1.41
CA THR A 117 -7.24 9.87 -1.52
C THR A 117 -7.63 9.37 -0.13
N ARG A 118 -8.76 8.64 -0.01
CA ARG A 118 -9.15 8.00 1.24
C ARG A 118 -8.36 6.74 1.58
N HIS A 119 -7.52 6.24 0.65
CA HIS A 119 -6.65 5.07 0.82
C HIS A 119 -5.16 5.41 0.64
N PRO A 120 -4.62 6.41 1.36
CA PRO A 120 -3.26 6.89 1.08
C PRO A 120 -2.19 5.81 1.29
N PHE A 121 -2.32 4.96 2.32
CA PHE A 121 -1.40 3.83 2.52
C PHE A 121 -1.42 2.86 1.33
N LEU A 122 -2.60 2.41 0.92
CA LEU A 122 -2.72 1.44 -0.18
C LEU A 122 -2.26 2.02 -1.51
N TRP A 123 -2.55 3.27 -1.80
CA TRP A 123 -2.04 3.93 -3.00
C TRP A 123 -0.52 4.14 -2.96
N GLY A 124 0.05 4.43 -1.78
CA GLY A 124 1.50 4.46 -1.62
C GLY A 124 2.14 3.11 -1.93
N VAL A 125 1.60 2.01 -1.37
CA VAL A 125 2.09 0.65 -1.68
C VAL A 125 1.86 0.29 -3.14
N ALA A 126 0.72 0.65 -3.75
CA ALA A 126 0.44 0.39 -5.15
C ALA A 126 1.42 1.11 -6.08
N ILE A 127 1.74 2.39 -5.80
CA ILE A 127 2.72 3.18 -6.58
C ILE A 127 4.12 2.58 -6.43
N TRP A 128 4.53 2.28 -5.20
CA TRP A 128 5.83 1.66 -4.92
C TRP A 128 6.00 0.33 -5.65
N SER A 129 5.02 -0.56 -5.55
CA SER A 129 5.09 -1.88 -6.15
C SER A 129 4.99 -1.84 -7.69
N ALA A 130 4.10 -1.01 -8.25
CA ALA A 130 4.02 -0.83 -9.70
C ALA A 130 5.33 -0.29 -10.28
N PHE A 131 5.97 0.65 -9.55
CA PHE A 131 7.28 1.16 -9.94
C PHE A 131 8.34 0.04 -9.95
N HIS A 132 8.40 -0.77 -8.89
CA HIS A 132 9.37 -1.88 -8.82
C HIS A 132 9.10 -2.95 -9.89
N VAL A 133 7.83 -3.26 -10.21
CA VAL A 133 7.53 -4.07 -11.38
C VAL A 133 8.16 -3.47 -12.63
N SER A 134 7.96 -2.18 -12.89
CA SER A 134 8.48 -1.53 -14.10
C SER A 134 10.02 -1.40 -14.16
N ALA A 135 10.68 -1.42 -13.00
CA ALA A 135 12.11 -1.15 -12.86
C ALA A 135 13.00 -2.40 -12.88
N ASN A 136 12.44 -3.59 -12.59
CA ASN A 136 13.23 -4.83 -12.51
C ASN A 136 13.09 -5.68 -13.78
N GLY A 137 11.93 -6.20 -14.09
CA GLY A 137 11.65 -6.93 -15.34
C GLY A 137 11.91 -8.44 -15.31
N ASP A 138 12.49 -8.96 -14.24
CA ASP A 138 12.64 -10.39 -13.98
C ASP A 138 11.33 -11.00 -13.45
N GLU A 139 11.16 -12.32 -13.65
CA GLU A 139 9.92 -13.03 -13.29
C GLU A 139 9.65 -12.95 -11.79
N ALA A 140 10.65 -13.16 -10.96
CA ALA A 140 10.49 -13.14 -9.51
C ALA A 140 10.03 -11.76 -9.03
N SER A 141 10.62 -10.68 -9.52
CA SER A 141 10.23 -9.31 -9.20
C SER A 141 8.81 -8.98 -9.67
N VAL A 142 8.42 -9.41 -10.87
CA VAL A 142 7.07 -9.20 -11.39
C VAL A 142 6.04 -9.90 -10.51
N ILE A 143 6.29 -11.13 -10.08
CA ILE A 143 5.39 -11.88 -9.19
C ILE A 143 5.35 -11.23 -7.81
N PHE A 144 6.50 -10.93 -7.22
CA PHE A 144 6.60 -10.37 -5.86
C PHE A 144 5.94 -8.99 -5.76
N PHE A 145 6.40 -8.04 -6.54
CA PHE A 145 5.85 -6.67 -6.52
C PHE A 145 4.44 -6.61 -7.11
N GLY A 146 4.13 -7.43 -8.12
CA GLY A 146 2.79 -7.59 -8.66
C GLY A 146 1.77 -8.05 -7.61
N THR A 147 2.18 -8.90 -6.68
CA THR A 147 1.37 -9.34 -5.54
C THR A 147 0.97 -8.16 -4.64
N PHE A 148 1.92 -7.29 -4.30
CA PHE A 148 1.62 -6.08 -3.51
C PHE A 148 0.79 -5.07 -4.29
N PHE A 149 1.05 -4.91 -5.57
CA PHE A 149 0.24 -4.04 -6.44
C PHE A 149 -1.22 -4.49 -6.47
N LEU A 150 -1.48 -5.75 -6.78
CA LEU A 150 -2.83 -6.29 -6.85
C LEU A 150 -3.55 -6.24 -5.51
N THR A 151 -2.86 -6.61 -4.42
CA THR A 151 -3.43 -6.56 -3.08
C THR A 151 -3.85 -5.13 -2.72
N SER A 152 -2.97 -4.16 -2.95
CA SER A 152 -3.20 -2.77 -2.57
C SER A 152 -4.23 -2.11 -3.47
N PHE A 153 -4.10 -2.23 -4.77
CA PHE A 153 -5.00 -1.62 -5.74
C PHE A 153 -6.44 -2.17 -5.61
N LEU A 154 -6.62 -3.50 -5.65
CA LEU A 154 -7.92 -4.12 -5.49
C LEU A 154 -8.46 -3.98 -4.06
N GLY A 155 -7.57 -3.92 -3.07
CA GLY A 155 -7.90 -3.67 -1.67
C GLY A 155 -8.62 -2.35 -1.46
N THR A 156 -8.31 -1.28 -2.23
CA THR A 156 -9.01 0.00 -2.12
C THR A 156 -10.51 -0.13 -2.43
N PHE A 157 -10.87 -0.88 -3.47
CA PHE A 157 -12.27 -1.11 -3.85
C PHE A 157 -12.99 -2.05 -2.88
N SER A 158 -12.29 -3.08 -2.44
CA SER A 158 -12.81 -4.04 -1.46
C SER A 158 -13.14 -3.35 -0.12
N ILE A 159 -12.24 -2.49 0.38
CA ILE A 159 -12.47 -1.72 1.60
C ILE A 159 -13.62 -0.74 1.43
N ASP A 160 -13.71 -0.04 0.30
CA ASP A 160 -14.83 0.85 0.00
C ASP A 160 -16.18 0.12 0.06
N ALA A 161 -16.27 -1.03 -0.59
CA ALA A 161 -17.48 -1.85 -0.59
C ALA A 161 -17.84 -2.31 0.83
N LYS A 162 -16.88 -2.75 1.62
CA LYS A 162 -17.07 -3.16 3.01
C LYS A 162 -17.52 -2.00 3.91
N ARG A 163 -16.84 -0.84 3.81
CA ARG A 163 -17.16 0.34 4.63
C ARG A 163 -18.54 0.91 4.30
N ARG A 164 -18.92 0.92 3.02
CA ARG A 164 -20.27 1.32 2.60
C ARG A 164 -21.34 0.46 3.26
N ARG A 165 -21.16 -0.87 3.30
CA ARG A 165 -22.12 -1.78 3.95
C ARG A 165 -22.17 -1.60 5.46
N LYS A 166 -21.02 -1.37 6.11
CA LYS A 166 -20.90 -1.34 7.57
C LYS A 166 -21.29 0.01 8.18
N MET A 167 -21.06 1.12 7.49
CA MET A 167 -21.11 2.48 8.06
C MET A 167 -22.29 3.32 7.56
N GLY A 168 -23.00 2.90 6.50
CA GLY A 168 -24.18 3.61 6.00
C GLY A 168 -23.92 5.11 5.72
N ASP A 169 -24.73 5.98 6.37
CA ASP A 169 -24.68 7.43 6.15
C ASP A 169 -23.34 8.06 6.56
N ALA A 170 -22.68 7.55 7.60
CA ALA A 170 -21.35 8.01 8.00
C ALA A 170 -20.32 7.81 6.88
N TRP A 171 -20.41 6.68 6.16
CA TRP A 171 -19.61 6.44 4.97
C TRP A 171 -19.97 7.40 3.84
N THR A 172 -21.25 7.61 3.58
CA THR A 172 -21.71 8.51 2.51
C THR A 172 -21.18 9.93 2.72
N GLY A 173 -21.25 10.46 3.95
CA GLY A 173 -20.73 11.76 4.30
C GLY A 173 -19.21 11.88 4.16
N PHE A 174 -18.44 10.83 4.48
CA PHE A 174 -17.00 10.80 4.28
C PHE A 174 -16.63 10.64 2.79
N ALA A 175 -17.28 9.72 2.09
CA ALA A 175 -17.01 9.40 0.69
C ALA A 175 -17.35 10.55 -0.26
N SER A 176 -18.38 11.39 0.07
CA SER A 176 -18.73 12.56 -0.73
C SER A 176 -17.62 13.61 -0.78
N ARG A 177 -16.83 13.73 0.28
CA ARG A 177 -15.71 14.68 0.42
C ARG A 177 -14.35 14.11 0.03
N THR A 178 -14.26 12.82 -0.28
CA THR A 178 -13.01 12.12 -0.59
C THR A 178 -13.16 11.30 -1.88
N SER A 179 -12.07 10.74 -2.38
CA SER A 179 -12.09 9.80 -3.51
C SER A 179 -11.20 8.60 -3.25
N ASN A 180 -11.53 7.46 -3.88
CA ASN A 180 -10.63 6.32 -3.95
C ASN A 180 -9.42 6.69 -4.82
N VAL A 181 -9.67 7.03 -6.09
CA VAL A 181 -8.62 7.45 -7.02
C VAL A 181 -8.01 8.77 -6.54
N PRO A 182 -6.67 8.86 -6.44
CA PRO A 182 -6.00 10.08 -6.02
C PRO A 182 -6.41 11.29 -6.85
N PHE A 183 -6.61 12.43 -6.18
CA PHE A 183 -7.02 13.72 -6.73
C PHE A 183 -8.42 13.78 -7.36
N ALA A 184 -9.16 12.67 -7.52
CA ALA A 184 -10.45 12.69 -8.20
C ALA A 184 -11.53 13.54 -7.47
N ALA A 185 -11.50 13.60 -6.12
CA ALA A 185 -12.40 14.49 -5.37
C ALA A 185 -12.04 15.97 -5.57
N ILE A 186 -10.76 16.28 -5.70
CA ILE A 186 -10.25 17.64 -5.96
C ILE A 186 -10.64 18.06 -7.36
N ALA A 187 -10.39 17.23 -8.36
CA ALA A 187 -10.75 17.51 -9.76
C ALA A 187 -12.28 17.69 -9.94
N ALA A 188 -13.08 16.99 -9.15
CA ALA A 188 -14.55 17.13 -9.14
C ALA A 188 -15.07 18.29 -8.27
N GLY A 189 -14.20 19.15 -7.71
CA GLY A 189 -14.58 20.28 -6.87
C GLY A 189 -15.17 19.91 -5.51
N ARG A 190 -15.15 18.64 -5.12
CA ARG A 190 -15.70 18.14 -3.85
C ARG A 190 -14.75 18.32 -2.66
N ASN A 191 -13.49 18.62 -2.94
CA ASN A 191 -12.44 18.85 -1.97
C ASN A 191 -11.41 19.84 -2.55
N ARG A 192 -10.49 20.34 -1.68
CA ARG A 192 -9.41 21.24 -2.09
C ARG A 192 -8.10 20.75 -1.48
N LEU A 193 -7.01 20.85 -2.24
CA LEU A 193 -5.67 20.60 -1.72
C LEU A 193 -5.28 21.72 -0.74
N ASN A 194 -4.77 21.33 0.41
CA ASN A 194 -4.20 22.26 1.39
C ASN A 194 -2.76 21.81 1.68
N LEU A 195 -1.80 22.53 1.10
CA LEU A 195 -0.38 22.20 1.23
C LEU A 195 0.11 22.34 2.69
N GLY A 196 -0.45 23.30 3.45
CA GLY A 196 -0.10 23.46 4.86
C GLY A 196 -0.46 22.26 5.74
N GLU A 197 -1.50 21.49 5.34
CA GLU A 197 -1.87 20.26 6.03
C GLU A 197 -0.99 19.07 5.66
N LEU A 198 -0.28 19.13 4.53
CA LEU A 198 0.64 18.07 4.10
C LEU A 198 2.00 18.22 4.78
N LEU A 199 2.44 19.44 5.05
CA LEU A 199 3.76 19.76 5.62
C LEU A 199 3.73 19.76 7.16
N ASP A 200 3.25 18.68 7.77
CA ASP A 200 3.29 18.46 9.21
C ASP A 200 4.42 17.47 9.62
N TRP A 201 4.49 17.12 10.90
CA TRP A 201 5.50 16.19 11.41
C TRP A 201 5.46 14.80 10.72
N ARG A 202 4.30 14.38 10.17
CA ARG A 202 4.16 13.11 9.45
C ARG A 202 4.89 13.15 8.11
N PHE A 203 4.91 14.31 7.45
CA PHE A 203 5.75 14.54 6.28
C PHE A 203 7.23 14.36 6.62
N LEU A 204 7.68 14.94 7.73
CA LEU A 204 9.06 14.77 8.17
C LEU A 204 9.39 13.30 8.47
N VAL A 205 8.50 12.58 9.16
CA VAL A 205 8.67 11.14 9.40
C VAL A 205 8.74 10.38 8.07
N ALA A 206 7.86 10.67 7.13
CA ALA A 206 7.87 10.02 5.80
C ALA A 206 9.20 10.26 5.07
N LEU A 207 9.69 11.50 5.10
CA LEU A 207 10.97 11.86 4.49
C LEU A 207 12.15 11.14 5.16
N LEU A 208 12.19 11.12 6.51
CA LEU A 208 13.26 10.44 7.25
C LEU A 208 13.27 8.93 6.99
N VAL A 209 12.09 8.29 6.99
CA VAL A 209 11.98 6.85 6.67
C VAL A 209 12.39 6.58 5.23
N PHE A 210 11.96 7.41 4.28
CA PHE A 210 12.37 7.32 2.89
C PHE A 210 13.89 7.44 2.74
N LEU A 211 14.51 8.46 3.35
CA LEU A 211 15.97 8.66 3.28
C LEU A 211 16.72 7.50 3.93
N ALA A 212 16.26 7.00 5.07
CA ALA A 212 16.86 5.85 5.72
C ALA A 212 16.85 4.62 4.80
N ILE A 213 15.72 4.30 4.16
CA ILE A 213 15.63 3.20 3.21
C ILE A 213 16.45 3.48 1.94
N LEU A 214 16.38 4.69 1.40
CA LEU A 214 17.12 5.08 0.20
C LEU A 214 18.64 4.85 0.36
N PHE A 215 19.21 5.34 1.46
CA PHE A 215 20.66 5.23 1.71
C PHE A 215 21.10 3.83 2.17
N SER A 216 20.20 3.05 2.79
CA SER A 216 20.49 1.66 3.15
C SER A 216 20.10 0.64 2.08
N HIS A 217 19.49 1.07 0.98
CA HIS A 217 18.89 0.19 -0.02
C HIS A 217 19.87 -0.83 -0.60
N ALA A 218 21.06 -0.39 -1.00
CA ALA A 218 22.08 -1.27 -1.55
C ALA A 218 22.54 -2.33 -0.54
N ARG A 219 22.67 -1.95 0.74
CA ARG A 219 23.07 -2.87 1.81
C ARG A 219 21.95 -3.88 2.17
N LEU A 220 20.71 -3.43 2.16
CA LEU A 220 19.54 -4.27 2.54
C LEU A 220 19.11 -5.21 1.41
N PHE A 221 19.20 -4.75 0.16
CA PHE A 221 18.59 -5.43 -0.99
C PHE A 221 19.60 -5.77 -2.10
N GLY A 222 20.89 -5.45 -1.92
CA GLY A 222 21.94 -5.77 -2.90
C GLY A 222 21.92 -4.92 -4.18
N VAL A 223 21.00 -3.96 -4.32
CA VAL A 223 20.80 -3.14 -5.52
C VAL A 223 20.81 -1.66 -5.17
N SER A 224 21.61 -0.86 -5.91
CA SER A 224 21.63 0.59 -5.75
C SER A 224 20.41 1.25 -6.40
N PRO A 225 19.67 2.12 -5.69
CA PRO A 225 18.56 2.89 -6.27
C PRO A 225 19.02 4.13 -7.04
N PHE A 226 20.31 4.43 -7.03
CA PHE A 226 20.87 5.62 -7.67
C PHE A 226 21.24 5.37 -9.13
N PRO A 227 21.02 6.36 -10.03
CA PRO A 227 21.54 6.28 -11.39
C PRO A 227 23.05 6.08 -11.39
N GLY A 228 23.56 5.16 -12.23
CA GLY A 228 24.99 4.84 -12.30
C GLY A 228 25.49 3.86 -11.26
N GLY A 229 24.61 3.32 -10.39
CA GLY A 229 24.98 2.25 -9.44
C GLY A 229 25.77 2.74 -8.22
N TRP A 230 25.81 4.05 -7.96
CA TRP A 230 26.45 4.60 -6.76
C TRP A 230 25.78 4.04 -5.50
N ALA A 231 26.58 3.58 -4.54
CA ALA A 231 26.13 3.13 -3.23
C ALA A 231 26.91 3.90 -2.17
N PRO A 232 26.23 4.64 -1.28
CA PRO A 232 26.90 5.51 -0.31
C PRO A 232 27.61 4.76 0.83
N PHE A 233 27.27 3.45 1.06
CA PHE A 233 27.84 2.64 2.13
C PHE A 233 27.95 1.16 1.73
#